data_7fcee077e8ab5410f83bf983c484c263
#
_entry.id   7fcee077e8ab5410f83bf983c484c263
#
_cell.length_a   1.000
_cell.length_b   1.000
_cell.length_c   1.000
_cell.angle_alpha   90.00
_cell.angle_beta   90.00
_cell.angle_gamma   90.00
#
_symmetry.space_group_name_H-M   'P 1'
#
loop_
_entity.id
_entity.type
_entity.pdbx_description
1 polymer ?
#
loop_
_entity_poly.entity_id
_entity_poly.type
_entity_poly.pdbx_seq_one_letter_code
_entity_poly.pdbx_strand_id
1 'polypeptide(L)'
;EPLPLTAGRGHGAYRGSHRIRASGVRALRSAFLSCELNHFDPTPAVGRLLQSARAVRTYGCASQAITLVATGALDVHIDVRDRLTAESFLAAALILEEAGGYVVTGDGHPIRHLESLVARTSLVAAATPELAHEVLNVLSR
;
A
#
# COMPACT_ATOMS: atom_id res chain seq x y z
N GLU A 1 25.77 -5.12 5.18
CA GLU A 1 25.17 -4.04 4.41
C GLU A 1 23.77 -4.44 3.96
N PRO A 2 22.74 -3.59 4.14
CA PRO A 2 21.40 -3.95 3.75
C PRO A 2 21.29 -4.10 2.22
N LEU A 3 20.71 -5.20 1.76
CA LEU A 3 20.52 -5.46 0.34
C LEU A 3 19.41 -4.55 -0.23
N PRO A 4 19.63 -3.92 -1.40
CA PRO A 4 18.63 -3.06 -2.03
C PRO A 4 17.41 -3.87 -2.50
N LEU A 5 16.25 -3.22 -2.48
CA LEU A 5 15.06 -3.69 -3.19
C LEU A 5 15.10 -3.15 -4.62
N THR A 6 14.89 -4.02 -5.58
CA THR A 6 14.88 -3.66 -7.01
C THR A 6 13.69 -4.29 -7.70
N ALA A 7 13.17 -3.63 -8.73
CA ALA A 7 12.12 -4.17 -9.58
C ALA A 7 12.25 -3.61 -11.01
N GLY A 8 11.79 -4.38 -11.98
CA GLY A 8 11.64 -3.96 -13.37
C GLY A 8 10.32 -4.49 -13.91
N ARG A 9 9.63 -3.71 -14.75
CA ARG A 9 8.33 -4.12 -15.32
C ARG A 9 8.45 -5.45 -16.06
N GLY A 10 7.66 -6.44 -15.62
CA GLY A 10 7.67 -7.79 -16.14
C GLY A 10 8.84 -8.67 -15.69
N HIS A 11 9.72 -8.15 -14.83
CA HIS A 11 10.90 -8.88 -14.36
C HIS A 11 10.82 -9.32 -12.89
N GLY A 12 9.79 -8.91 -12.18
CA GLY A 12 9.62 -9.20 -10.76
C GLY A 12 10.38 -8.23 -9.85
N ALA A 13 10.24 -8.46 -8.54
CA ALA A 13 10.89 -7.68 -7.49
C ALA A 13 11.88 -8.54 -6.69
N TYR A 14 12.99 -7.94 -6.25
CA TYR A 14 14.09 -8.66 -5.63
C TYR A 14 14.67 -7.89 -4.44
N ARG A 15 15.20 -8.65 -3.47
CA ARG A 15 16.11 -8.16 -2.44
C ARG A 15 17.48 -8.76 -2.71
N GLY A 16 18.41 -7.96 -3.25
CA GLY A 16 19.64 -8.50 -3.84
C GLY A 16 19.28 -9.48 -4.97
N SER A 17 19.69 -10.75 -4.87
CA SER A 17 19.36 -11.82 -5.82
C SER A 17 18.08 -12.60 -5.47
N HIS A 18 17.47 -12.37 -4.31
CA HIS A 18 16.31 -13.14 -3.85
C HIS A 18 15.01 -12.48 -4.31
N ARG A 19 14.19 -13.23 -5.04
CA ARG A 19 12.87 -12.76 -5.45
C ARG A 19 11.97 -12.58 -4.22
N ILE A 20 11.34 -11.42 -4.10
CA ILE A 20 10.34 -11.12 -3.08
C ILE A 20 8.92 -11.27 -3.63
N ARG A 21 7.97 -11.55 -2.75
CA ARG A 21 6.55 -11.64 -3.06
C ARG A 21 5.72 -11.02 -1.94
N ALA A 22 4.64 -10.34 -2.32
CA ALA A 22 3.61 -9.94 -1.39
C ALA A 22 2.94 -11.17 -0.76
N SER A 23 2.30 -11.00 0.38
CA SER A 23 1.56 -12.07 1.04
C SER A 23 0.31 -12.44 0.22
N GLY A 24 -0.27 -13.60 0.49
CA GLY A 24 -1.53 -14.03 -0.14
C GLY A 24 -2.78 -13.64 0.66
N VAL A 25 -2.68 -12.73 1.62
CA VAL A 25 -3.80 -12.32 2.49
C VAL A 25 -4.85 -11.58 1.68
N ARG A 26 -6.11 -12.02 1.79
CA ARG A 26 -7.26 -11.51 1.01
C ARG A 26 -8.33 -10.84 1.85
N ALA A 27 -8.32 -11.05 3.17
CA ALA A 27 -9.35 -10.55 4.08
C ALA A 27 -8.76 -9.59 5.12
N LEU A 28 -9.41 -8.45 5.31
CA LEU A 28 -8.98 -7.40 6.24
C LEU A 28 -8.82 -7.92 7.68
N ARG A 29 -9.72 -8.78 8.14
CA ARG A 29 -9.65 -9.40 9.49
C ARG A 29 -8.37 -10.20 9.74
N SER A 30 -7.69 -10.64 8.68
CA SER A 30 -6.43 -11.38 8.75
C SER A 30 -5.21 -10.51 8.47
N ALA A 31 -5.43 -9.24 8.08
CA ALA A 31 -4.39 -8.38 7.56
C ALA A 31 -3.64 -7.63 8.67
N PHE A 32 -2.32 -7.56 8.52
CA PHE A 32 -1.48 -6.55 9.15
C PHE A 32 -1.57 -5.26 8.31
N LEU A 33 -2.23 -4.25 8.85
CA LEU A 33 -2.52 -2.99 8.17
C LEU A 33 -1.56 -1.90 8.64
N SER A 34 -1.02 -1.13 7.72
CA SER A 34 -0.39 0.16 7.99
C SER A 34 -1.33 1.29 7.56
N CYS A 35 -1.55 2.23 8.45
CA CYS A 35 -2.31 3.45 8.18
C CYS A 35 -1.46 4.67 8.48
N GLU A 36 -1.43 5.64 7.55
CA GLU A 36 -0.79 6.90 7.83
C GLU A 36 -1.73 7.80 8.63
N LEU A 37 -1.29 8.20 9.82
CA LEU A 37 -2.10 8.96 10.79
C LEU A 37 -1.51 10.33 11.14
N ASN A 38 -0.33 10.68 10.62
CA ASN A 38 0.32 11.95 10.95
C ASN A 38 -0.51 13.14 10.45
N HIS A 39 -0.85 14.06 11.36
CA HIS A 39 -1.64 15.26 11.09
C HIS A 39 -2.97 14.94 10.40
N PHE A 40 -3.65 13.89 10.86
CA PHE A 40 -4.90 13.42 10.29
C PHE A 40 -5.87 12.98 11.39
N ASP A 41 -7.09 13.50 11.34
CA ASP A 41 -8.20 13.04 12.15
C ASP A 41 -8.93 11.91 11.43
N PRO A 42 -8.85 10.67 11.91
CA PRO A 42 -9.47 9.54 11.23
C PRO A 42 -10.99 9.71 11.11
N THR A 43 -11.50 9.58 9.89
CA THR A 43 -12.94 9.53 9.68
C THR A 43 -13.56 8.28 10.33
N PRO A 44 -14.88 8.24 10.56
CA PRO A 44 -15.53 7.02 11.07
C PRO A 44 -15.26 5.79 10.19
N ALA A 45 -15.12 5.94 8.87
CA ALA A 45 -14.78 4.87 7.95
C ALA A 45 -13.37 4.34 8.20
N VAL A 46 -12.39 5.23 8.39
CA VAL A 46 -11.02 4.84 8.78
C VAL A 46 -11.03 4.15 10.15
N GLY A 47 -11.78 4.67 11.10
CA GLY A 47 -11.94 4.03 12.43
C GLY A 47 -12.44 2.59 12.32
N ARG A 48 -13.47 2.34 11.50
CA ARG A 48 -13.98 0.97 11.24
C ARG A 48 -12.91 0.08 10.61
N LEU A 49 -12.15 0.62 9.65
CA LEU A 49 -11.08 -0.09 8.98
C LEU A 49 -10.00 -0.55 9.98
N LEU A 50 -9.55 0.37 10.84
CA LEU A 50 -8.54 0.07 11.86
C LEU A 50 -9.01 -1.00 12.85
N GLN A 51 -10.29 -0.96 13.24
CA GLN A 51 -10.87 -1.96 14.15
C GLN A 51 -11.05 -3.34 13.48
N SER A 52 -11.22 -3.38 12.17
CA SER A 52 -11.45 -4.63 11.43
C SER A 52 -10.17 -5.37 11.10
N ALA A 53 -9.02 -4.72 11.09
CA ALA A 53 -7.73 -5.33 10.80
C ALA A 53 -7.23 -6.19 11.97
N ARG A 54 -6.45 -7.23 11.66
CA ARG A 54 -5.81 -8.08 12.67
C ARG A 54 -4.84 -7.30 13.56
N ALA A 55 -4.07 -6.39 12.98
CA ALA A 55 -3.17 -5.50 13.69
C ALA A 55 -2.90 -4.24 12.86
N VAL A 56 -2.61 -3.14 13.53
CA VAL A 56 -2.37 -1.83 12.91
C VAL A 56 -0.98 -1.32 13.27
N ARG A 57 -0.33 -0.69 12.29
CA ARG A 57 0.94 0.01 12.43
C ARG A 57 0.85 1.38 11.75
N THR A 58 1.74 2.29 12.12
CA THR A 58 1.98 3.53 11.38
C THR A 58 3.48 3.77 11.29
N TYR A 59 3.96 4.18 10.13
CA TYR A 59 5.40 4.34 9.87
C TYR A 59 5.80 5.77 9.55
N GLY A 60 4.87 6.62 9.17
CA GLY A 60 5.17 7.99 8.75
C GLY A 60 5.93 8.10 7.42
N CYS A 61 6.00 7.00 6.65
CA CYS A 61 6.71 6.92 5.39
C CYS A 61 6.01 5.94 4.44
N ALA A 62 5.37 6.47 3.39
CA ALA A 62 4.61 5.66 2.46
C ALA A 62 5.47 4.64 1.72
N SER A 63 6.64 5.04 1.21
CA SER A 63 7.53 4.12 0.48
C SER A 63 8.00 2.96 1.36
N GLN A 64 8.33 3.22 2.62
CA GLN A 64 8.69 2.16 3.57
C GLN A 64 7.52 1.20 3.81
N ALA A 65 6.34 1.72 4.08
CA ALA A 65 5.16 0.89 4.33
C ALA A 65 4.79 0.03 3.11
N ILE A 66 4.80 0.61 1.91
CA ILE A 66 4.52 -0.11 0.66
C ILE A 66 5.57 -1.22 0.41
N THR A 67 6.85 -0.96 0.65
CA THR A 67 7.90 -1.99 0.50
C THR A 67 7.76 -3.11 1.52
N LEU A 68 7.25 -2.83 2.73
CA LEU A 68 6.91 -3.87 3.70
C LEU A 68 5.75 -4.75 3.22
N VAL A 69 4.77 -4.18 2.49
CA VAL A 69 3.73 -4.99 1.83
C VAL A 69 4.34 -5.85 0.72
N ALA A 70 5.25 -5.29 -0.09
CA ALA A 70 5.92 -6.02 -1.16
C ALA A 70 6.74 -7.21 -0.66
N THR A 71 7.27 -7.14 0.55
CA THR A 71 8.05 -8.23 1.17
C THR A 71 7.21 -9.20 2.00
N GLY A 72 5.90 -8.98 2.12
CA GLY A 72 5.00 -9.79 2.94
C GLY A 72 5.09 -9.54 4.45
N ALA A 73 5.81 -8.52 4.90
CA ALA A 73 5.88 -8.13 6.31
C ALA A 73 4.61 -7.38 6.78
N LEU A 74 3.93 -6.73 5.86
CA LEU A 74 2.59 -6.17 5.99
C LEU A 74 1.70 -6.74 4.88
N ASP A 75 0.40 -6.57 5.01
CA ASP A 75 -0.58 -7.04 4.02
C ASP A 75 -1.24 -5.88 3.27
N VAL A 76 -1.39 -4.73 3.90
CA VAL A 76 -1.95 -3.54 3.27
C VAL A 76 -1.42 -2.25 3.92
N HIS A 77 -1.20 -1.24 3.10
CA HIS A 77 -0.94 0.14 3.52
C HIS A 77 -2.01 1.07 2.95
N ILE A 78 -2.49 1.99 3.78
CA ILE A 78 -3.40 3.06 3.37
C ILE A 78 -2.88 4.43 3.78
N ASP A 79 -3.03 5.38 2.88
CA ASP A 79 -2.90 6.82 3.15
C ASP A 79 -4.06 7.54 2.48
N VAL A 80 -5.01 8.01 3.26
CA VAL A 80 -6.26 8.63 2.78
C VAL A 80 -6.33 10.12 3.10
N ARG A 81 -5.17 10.76 3.23
CA ARG A 81 -5.05 12.18 3.59
C ARG A 81 -5.04 13.13 2.39
N ASP A 82 -5.02 12.61 1.15
CA ASP A 82 -4.82 13.38 -0.09
C ASP A 82 -3.57 14.26 -0.08
N ARG A 83 -2.46 13.72 0.42
CA ARG A 83 -1.19 14.44 0.59
C ARG A 83 -0.01 13.82 -0.13
N LEU A 84 -0.12 12.57 -0.60
CA LEU A 84 0.96 11.89 -1.30
C LEU A 84 1.17 12.47 -2.69
N THR A 85 2.42 12.74 -3.03
CA THR A 85 2.85 13.02 -4.39
C THR A 85 3.56 11.79 -4.97
N ALA A 86 3.64 11.69 -6.28
CA ALA A 86 4.17 10.53 -6.99
C ALA A 86 5.59 10.13 -6.54
N GLU A 87 6.44 11.11 -6.25
CA GLU A 87 7.80 10.91 -5.75
C GLU A 87 7.85 10.14 -4.43
N SER A 88 6.79 10.24 -3.61
CA SER A 88 6.72 9.59 -2.29
C SER A 88 6.43 8.09 -2.37
N PHE A 89 5.93 7.58 -3.50
CA PHE A 89 5.44 6.20 -3.53
C PHE A 89 5.64 5.44 -4.85
N LEU A 90 5.88 6.09 -6.00
CA LEU A 90 5.88 5.40 -7.30
C LEU A 90 6.91 4.28 -7.40
N ALA A 91 8.12 4.48 -6.91
CA ALA A 91 9.15 3.43 -6.93
C ALA A 91 8.72 2.22 -6.07
N ALA A 92 8.19 2.48 -4.86
CA ALA A 92 7.70 1.43 -3.98
C ALA A 92 6.46 0.72 -4.55
N ALA A 93 5.57 1.46 -5.23
CA ALA A 93 4.41 0.90 -5.92
C ALA A 93 4.83 -0.08 -7.03
N LEU A 94 5.83 0.26 -7.84
CA LEU A 94 6.37 -0.66 -8.85
C LEU A 94 6.93 -1.93 -8.20
N ILE A 95 7.68 -1.79 -7.10
CA ILE A 95 8.23 -2.94 -6.36
C ILE A 95 7.09 -3.85 -5.87
N LEU A 96 6.01 -3.26 -5.33
CA LEU A 96 4.86 -4.02 -4.88
C LEU A 96 4.11 -4.71 -6.03
N GLU A 97 3.85 -4.02 -7.13
CA GLU A 97 3.19 -4.61 -8.30
C GLU A 97 4.02 -5.80 -8.85
N GLU A 98 5.32 -5.64 -8.97
CA GLU A 98 6.24 -6.71 -9.43
C GLU A 98 6.43 -7.84 -8.40
N ALA A 99 6.14 -7.59 -7.13
CA ALA A 99 6.03 -8.61 -6.09
C ALA A 99 4.67 -9.33 -6.09
N GLY A 100 3.76 -8.99 -7.00
CA GLY A 100 2.43 -9.59 -7.14
C GLY A 100 1.33 -8.90 -6.33
N GLY A 101 1.62 -7.73 -5.73
CA GLY A 101 0.63 -6.92 -5.02
C GLY A 101 -0.18 -6.02 -5.94
N TYR A 102 -1.00 -5.18 -5.33
CA TYR A 102 -1.98 -4.34 -6.01
C TYR A 102 -1.99 -2.93 -5.42
N VAL A 103 -1.90 -1.91 -6.28
CA VAL A 103 -1.84 -0.51 -5.86
C VAL A 103 -2.86 0.32 -6.64
N VAL A 104 -3.69 1.07 -5.92
CA VAL A 104 -4.70 1.96 -6.48
C VAL A 104 -4.75 3.28 -5.68
N THR A 105 -5.34 4.29 -6.29
CA THR A 105 -5.70 5.52 -5.58
C THR A 105 -6.79 5.27 -4.53
N GLY A 106 -7.02 6.22 -3.64
CA GLY A 106 -8.04 6.09 -2.58
C GLY A 106 -9.47 5.94 -3.10
N ASP A 107 -9.73 6.31 -4.35
CA ASP A 107 -10.99 6.12 -5.07
C ASP A 107 -10.99 4.90 -6.01
N GLY A 108 -9.94 4.07 -5.95
CA GLY A 108 -9.89 2.77 -6.63
C GLY A 108 -9.37 2.79 -8.08
N HIS A 109 -8.82 3.90 -8.55
CA HIS A 109 -8.25 3.99 -9.89
C HIS A 109 -6.79 3.50 -9.93
N PRO A 110 -6.33 2.94 -11.06
CA PRO A 110 -4.92 2.60 -11.23
C PRO A 110 -4.02 3.82 -11.11
N ILE A 111 -2.92 3.70 -10.37
CA ILE A 111 -1.99 4.83 -10.13
C ILE A 111 -1.25 5.31 -11.40
N ARG A 112 -1.17 4.50 -12.45
CA ARG A 112 -0.59 4.91 -13.75
C ARG A 112 -1.40 5.97 -14.49
N HIS A 113 -2.58 6.33 -13.99
CA HIS A 113 -3.41 7.43 -14.49
C HIS A 113 -3.14 8.75 -13.76
N LEU A 114 -2.03 8.86 -13.00
CA LEU A 114 -1.64 10.13 -12.40
C LEU A 114 -1.24 11.11 -13.51
N GLU A 115 -1.98 12.20 -13.59
CA GLU A 115 -1.79 13.24 -14.62
C GLU A 115 -0.55 14.12 -14.36
N SER A 116 -0.03 14.10 -13.13
CA SER A 116 1.07 14.95 -12.70
C SER A 116 1.85 14.31 -11.55
N LEU A 117 3.18 14.50 -11.57
CA LEU A 117 4.07 14.06 -10.48
C LEU A 117 3.85 14.83 -9.17
N VAL A 118 3.25 16.02 -9.26
CA VAL A 118 2.99 16.89 -8.10
C VAL A 118 1.52 16.85 -7.65
N ALA A 119 0.66 16.15 -8.38
CA ALA A 119 -0.73 15.94 -7.95
C ALA A 119 -0.74 15.15 -6.64
N ARG A 120 -1.59 15.60 -5.72
CA ARG A 120 -1.78 14.93 -4.43
C ARG A 120 -2.83 13.83 -4.58
N THR A 121 -2.60 12.72 -3.89
CA THR A 121 -3.50 11.57 -3.94
C THR A 121 -3.56 10.85 -2.60
N SER A 122 -4.60 10.08 -2.43
CA SER A 122 -4.73 9.01 -1.46
C SER A 122 -4.40 7.67 -2.11
N LEU A 123 -4.04 6.66 -1.32
CA LEU A 123 -3.49 5.42 -1.82
C LEU A 123 -3.96 4.22 -0.99
N VAL A 124 -4.24 3.11 -1.67
CA VAL A 124 -4.38 1.78 -1.11
C VAL A 124 -3.37 0.85 -1.80
N ALA A 125 -2.44 0.30 -1.02
CA ALA A 125 -1.42 -0.63 -1.49
C ALA A 125 -1.57 -1.95 -0.74
N ALA A 126 -2.02 -3.01 -1.40
CA ALA A 126 -2.40 -4.27 -0.79
C ALA A 126 -1.68 -5.48 -1.38
N ALA A 127 -1.57 -6.55 -0.60
CA ALA A 127 -0.99 -7.82 -1.04
C ALA A 127 -1.80 -8.47 -2.17
N THR A 128 -3.14 -8.24 -2.20
CA THR A 128 -4.05 -8.82 -3.19
C THR A 128 -5.11 -7.81 -3.63
N PRO A 129 -5.67 -7.94 -4.85
CA PRO A 129 -6.79 -7.12 -5.29
C PRO A 129 -8.03 -7.25 -4.39
N GLU A 130 -8.31 -8.46 -3.88
CA GLU A 130 -9.46 -8.72 -3.02
C GLU A 130 -9.36 -7.92 -1.71
N LEU A 131 -8.16 -7.88 -1.11
CA LEU A 131 -7.92 -7.09 0.10
C LEU A 131 -8.07 -5.60 -0.17
N ALA A 132 -7.55 -5.11 -1.29
CA ALA A 132 -7.71 -3.71 -1.69
C ALA A 132 -9.19 -3.33 -1.86
N HIS A 133 -9.97 -4.18 -2.54
CA HIS A 133 -11.40 -3.94 -2.74
C HIS A 133 -12.18 -3.94 -1.42
N GLU A 134 -11.87 -4.85 -0.48
CA GLU A 134 -12.49 -4.86 0.85
C GLU A 134 -12.19 -3.56 1.60
N VAL A 135 -10.94 -3.09 1.57
CA VAL A 135 -10.53 -1.80 2.17
C VAL A 135 -11.29 -0.64 1.56
N LEU A 136 -11.34 -0.53 0.23
CA LEU A 136 -12.08 0.52 -0.47
C LEU A 136 -13.57 0.51 -0.14
N ASN A 137 -14.18 -0.67 -0.03
CA ASN A 137 -15.59 -0.82 0.35
C ASN A 137 -15.86 -0.31 1.78
N VAL A 138 -14.93 -0.51 2.71
CA VAL A 138 -15.07 0.05 4.08
C VAL A 138 -14.91 1.56 4.07
N LEU A 139 -13.95 2.09 3.29
CA LEU A 139 -13.70 3.53 3.19
C LEU A 139 -14.83 4.30 2.54
N SER A 140 -15.61 3.68 1.64
CA SER A 140 -16.72 4.30 0.91
C SER A 140 -18.04 4.35 1.71
N ARG A 141 -18.12 3.76 2.88
CA ARG A 141 -19.30 3.71 3.78
C ARG A 141 -19.20 4.76 4.87
#